data_fb24e56b8e4592bda38123c7659cfe4e
#
_entry.id   fb24e56b8e4592bda38123c7659cfe4e
#
_cell.length_a   1.000
_cell.length_b   1.000
_cell.length_c   1.000
_cell.angle_alpha   90.00
_cell.angle_beta   90.00
_cell.angle_gamma   90.00
#
_symmetry.space_group_name_H-M   'P 1'
#
loop_
_entity.id
_entity.type
_entity.pdbx_description
1 polymer ?
#
loop_
_entity_poly.entity_id
_entity_poly.type
_entity_poly.pdbx_seq_one_letter_code
_entity_poly.pdbx_strand_id
1 'polypeptide(L)'
;LAWAAGRLGIWGAALLPPGWGAAFDLLFLPVVLAVVTPMLLRASNRLYLLLLPILGVLAGANLAWHAGSLAADPALAGQGLRAGVYALIVLYVLAGGMLTSVFTGNTLCENGRGDLAPFVFALDAAAVAALVLLAALDLGGAPAGWKGAAALVCALLHGWRVVRWKGWRVSDAPLVFTMHLGFLWLLCAFLLKAAAELTGLVPESAWIHAFTVGSLGMMMLGLMTRVVLRHTGRPLVVPRAMLTAYARKFGAALRRLTATVHGLGNWAIALATVAWVLPIAI
;
A
#
# COMPACT_ATOMS: atom_id res chain seq x y z
N LEU A 1 -8.58 11.85 -17.39
CA LEU A 1 -7.83 12.10 -18.63
C LEU A 1 -6.32 12.16 -18.39
N ALA A 2 -5.80 12.95 -17.42
CA ALA A 2 -4.35 13.11 -17.17
C ALA A 2 -3.64 11.77 -16.90
N TRP A 3 -4.23 10.89 -16.06
CA TRP A 3 -3.69 9.54 -15.81
C TRP A 3 -3.59 8.70 -17.10
N ALA A 4 -4.65 8.72 -17.93
CA ALA A 4 -4.66 7.97 -19.18
C ALA A 4 -3.61 8.51 -20.16
N ALA A 5 -3.46 9.84 -20.26
CA ALA A 5 -2.42 10.47 -21.07
C ALA A 5 -1.02 10.04 -20.62
N GLY A 6 -0.75 10.01 -19.31
CA GLY A 6 0.50 9.51 -18.74
C GLY A 6 0.78 8.05 -19.11
N ARG A 7 -0.20 7.16 -18.96
CA ARG A 7 -0.04 5.73 -19.31
C ARG A 7 0.22 5.53 -20.80
N LEU A 8 -0.55 6.20 -21.66
CA LEU A 8 -0.36 6.16 -23.11
C LEU A 8 0.99 6.75 -23.52
N GLY A 9 1.43 7.84 -22.88
CA GLY A 9 2.74 8.46 -23.10
C GLY A 9 3.89 7.53 -22.74
N ILE A 10 3.79 6.79 -21.63
CA ILE A 10 4.81 5.81 -21.24
C ILE A 10 4.81 4.60 -22.19
N TRP A 11 3.63 4.03 -22.52
CA TRP A 11 3.54 2.88 -23.43
C TRP A 11 4.00 3.23 -24.84
N GLY A 12 3.72 4.46 -25.29
CA GLY A 12 4.15 4.98 -26.57
C GLY A 12 5.51 5.68 -26.56
N ALA A 13 6.30 5.53 -25.50
CA ALA A 13 7.56 6.27 -25.32
C ALA A 13 8.55 6.09 -26.49
N ALA A 14 8.54 4.93 -27.15
CA ALA A 14 9.37 4.66 -28.33
C ALA A 14 8.93 5.47 -29.58
N LEU A 15 7.69 5.97 -29.60
CA LEU A 15 7.11 6.75 -30.70
C LEU A 15 7.16 8.27 -30.44
N LEU A 16 7.51 8.68 -29.22
CA LEU A 16 7.51 10.07 -28.77
C LEU A 16 8.96 10.59 -28.65
N PRO A 17 9.18 11.89 -28.81
CA PRO A 17 10.47 12.48 -28.47
C PRO A 17 10.86 12.17 -27.02
N PRO A 18 12.17 12.08 -26.71
CA PRO A 18 12.66 11.82 -25.37
C PRO A 18 12.05 12.77 -24.34
N GLY A 19 11.57 12.24 -23.21
CA GLY A 19 10.98 13.02 -22.11
C GLY A 19 9.48 13.33 -22.22
N TRP A 20 8.85 13.23 -23.42
CA TRP A 20 7.41 13.51 -23.54
C TRP A 20 6.53 12.54 -22.73
N GLY A 21 6.89 11.24 -22.72
CA GLY A 21 6.19 10.26 -21.88
C GLY A 21 6.26 10.60 -20.40
N ALA A 22 7.43 11.05 -19.93
CA ALA A 22 7.62 11.53 -18.57
C ALA A 22 6.80 12.79 -18.28
N ALA A 23 6.77 13.76 -19.20
CA ALA A 23 6.01 14.99 -19.04
C ALA A 23 4.50 14.72 -18.87
N PHE A 24 3.95 13.83 -19.69
CA PHE A 24 2.54 13.44 -19.56
C PHE A 24 2.23 12.72 -18.24
N ASP A 25 3.13 11.84 -17.79
CA ASP A 25 2.93 11.11 -16.52
C ASP A 25 3.06 12.05 -15.31
N LEU A 26 4.00 12.99 -15.34
CA LEU A 26 4.21 13.97 -14.29
C LEU A 26 3.04 14.95 -14.10
N LEU A 27 2.18 15.17 -15.09
CA LEU A 27 1.02 16.04 -14.98
C LEU A 27 -0.07 15.48 -14.05
N PHE A 28 -0.14 14.18 -13.86
CA PHE A 28 -1.24 13.54 -13.11
C PHE A 28 -1.34 14.03 -11.67
N LEU A 29 -0.26 13.92 -10.89
CA LEU A 29 -0.27 14.27 -9.47
C LEU A 29 -0.44 15.77 -9.19
N PRO A 30 0.19 16.71 -9.93
CA PRO A 30 -0.12 18.14 -9.82
C PRO A 30 -1.58 18.46 -10.12
N VAL A 31 -2.19 17.85 -11.13
CA VAL A 31 -3.61 18.01 -11.43
C VAL A 31 -4.48 17.51 -10.27
N VAL A 32 -4.18 16.34 -9.71
CA VAL A 32 -4.88 15.83 -8.52
C VAL A 32 -4.74 16.80 -7.35
N LEU A 33 -3.53 17.29 -7.06
CA LEU A 33 -3.28 18.27 -6.01
C LEU A 33 -4.08 19.54 -6.22
N ALA A 34 -4.11 20.11 -7.44
CA ALA A 34 -4.85 21.32 -7.76
C ALA A 34 -6.36 21.15 -7.53
N VAL A 35 -6.92 20.00 -7.90
CA VAL A 35 -8.35 19.71 -7.74
C VAL A 35 -8.72 19.42 -6.29
N VAL A 36 -7.90 18.66 -5.56
CA VAL A 36 -8.23 18.17 -4.22
C VAL A 36 -7.93 19.21 -3.14
N THR A 37 -6.91 20.06 -3.31
CA THR A 37 -6.49 21.04 -2.30
C THR A 37 -7.64 21.96 -1.84
N PRO A 38 -8.42 22.61 -2.72
CA PRO A 38 -9.53 23.49 -2.28
C PRO A 38 -10.59 22.74 -1.47
N MET A 39 -10.83 21.47 -1.80
CA MET A 39 -11.80 20.63 -1.09
C MET A 39 -11.29 20.26 0.31
N LEU A 40 -10.02 19.91 0.42
CA LEU A 40 -9.40 19.55 1.70
C LEU A 40 -9.27 20.75 2.64
N LEU A 41 -8.95 21.93 2.11
CA LEU A 41 -8.87 23.18 2.90
C LEU A 41 -10.23 23.55 3.51
N ARG A 42 -11.34 23.21 2.85
CA ARG A 42 -12.71 23.46 3.31
C ARG A 42 -13.27 22.34 4.18
N ALA A 43 -12.58 21.19 4.28
CA ALA A 43 -13.05 20.05 5.06
C ALA A 43 -13.09 20.38 6.56
N SER A 44 -14.15 19.99 7.24
CA SER A 44 -14.31 20.16 8.68
C SER A 44 -13.28 19.36 9.48
N ASN A 45 -12.93 18.16 9.01
CA ASN A 45 -11.92 17.32 9.64
C ASN A 45 -10.52 17.66 9.10
N ARG A 46 -9.70 18.31 9.94
CA ARG A 46 -8.34 18.73 9.60
C ARG A 46 -7.38 17.57 9.33
N LEU A 47 -7.68 16.35 9.76
CA LEU A 47 -6.86 15.17 9.45
C LEU A 47 -6.79 14.90 7.93
N TYR A 48 -7.77 15.32 7.15
CA TYR A 48 -7.71 15.20 5.69
C TYR A 48 -6.61 16.04 5.04
N LEU A 49 -6.12 17.08 5.72
CA LEU A 49 -4.98 17.87 5.25
C LEU A 49 -3.68 17.05 5.16
N LEU A 50 -3.57 15.93 5.90
CA LEU A 50 -2.44 15.01 5.79
C LEU A 50 -2.29 14.37 4.42
N LEU A 51 -3.35 14.39 3.60
CA LEU A 51 -3.27 13.93 2.20
C LEU A 51 -2.40 14.85 1.33
N LEU A 52 -2.32 16.15 1.64
CA LEU A 52 -1.53 17.10 0.84
C LEU A 52 -0.03 16.79 0.85
N PRO A 53 0.64 16.66 2.02
CA PRO A 53 2.05 16.28 2.04
C PRO A 53 2.29 14.89 1.44
N ILE A 54 1.38 13.93 1.61
CA ILE A 54 1.52 12.60 1.01
C ILE A 54 1.49 12.70 -0.52
N LEU A 55 0.54 13.43 -1.09
CA LEU A 55 0.46 13.66 -2.54
C LEU A 55 1.68 14.45 -3.05
N GLY A 56 2.18 15.40 -2.26
CA GLY A 56 3.42 16.13 -2.56
C GLY A 56 4.64 15.20 -2.64
N VAL A 57 4.79 14.30 -1.65
CA VAL A 57 5.87 13.31 -1.67
C VAL A 57 5.72 12.35 -2.86
N LEU A 58 4.51 11.90 -3.19
CA LEU A 58 4.26 11.07 -4.38
C LEU A 58 4.63 11.80 -5.68
N ALA A 59 4.31 13.09 -5.79
CA ALA A 59 4.69 13.89 -6.95
C ALA A 59 6.22 14.05 -7.06
N GLY A 60 6.89 14.36 -5.94
CA GLY A 60 8.36 14.43 -5.89
C GLY A 60 9.04 13.09 -6.17
N ALA A 61 8.48 12.00 -5.67
CA ALA A 61 8.95 10.64 -5.93
C ALA A 61 8.86 10.26 -7.41
N ASN A 62 7.73 10.60 -8.05
CA ASN A 62 7.53 10.40 -9.48
C ASN A 62 8.48 11.25 -10.32
N LEU A 63 8.70 12.51 -9.92
CA LEU A 63 9.70 13.38 -10.55
C LEU A 63 11.12 12.81 -10.43
N ALA A 64 11.53 12.37 -9.23
CA ALA A 64 12.84 11.79 -8.99
C ALA A 64 13.05 10.53 -9.82
N TRP A 65 12.04 9.67 -9.95
CA TRP A 65 12.12 8.47 -10.76
C TRP A 65 12.32 8.79 -12.25
N HIS A 66 11.55 9.74 -12.81
CA HIS A 66 11.71 10.16 -14.20
C HIS A 66 13.03 10.88 -14.45
N ALA A 67 13.42 11.78 -13.54
CA ALA A 67 14.70 12.48 -13.65
C ALA A 67 15.89 11.52 -13.63
N GLY A 68 15.90 10.55 -12.69
CA GLY A 68 16.92 9.53 -12.63
C GLY A 68 16.94 8.62 -13.85
N SER A 69 15.76 8.26 -14.37
CA SER A 69 15.64 7.44 -15.59
C SER A 69 16.18 8.17 -16.83
N LEU A 70 15.88 9.45 -16.99
CA LEU A 70 16.35 10.29 -18.10
C LEU A 70 17.84 10.61 -18.01
N ALA A 71 18.35 10.80 -16.78
CA ALA A 71 19.77 11.08 -16.53
C ALA A 71 20.62 9.78 -16.47
N ALA A 72 20.04 8.61 -16.67
CA ALA A 72 20.69 7.32 -16.46
C ALA A 72 21.32 7.18 -15.05
N ASP A 73 20.68 7.78 -14.03
CA ASP A 73 21.06 7.68 -12.63
C ASP A 73 20.13 6.70 -11.89
N PRO A 74 20.54 5.43 -11.74
CA PRO A 74 19.72 4.41 -11.08
C PRO A 74 19.58 4.65 -9.57
N ALA A 75 20.49 5.42 -8.95
CA ALA A 75 20.39 5.74 -7.54
C ALA A 75 19.24 6.71 -7.27
N LEU A 76 19.15 7.79 -8.07
CA LEU A 76 18.05 8.75 -7.98
C LEU A 76 16.70 8.10 -8.33
N ALA A 77 16.65 7.30 -9.40
CA ALA A 77 15.43 6.56 -9.77
C ALA A 77 15.00 5.60 -8.66
N GLY A 78 15.92 4.86 -8.05
CA GLY A 78 15.66 3.96 -6.94
C GLY A 78 15.20 4.68 -5.67
N GLN A 79 15.75 5.85 -5.36
CA GLN A 79 15.28 6.70 -4.26
C GLN A 79 13.85 7.20 -4.51
N GLY A 80 13.56 7.66 -5.73
CA GLY A 80 12.19 8.04 -6.12
C GLY A 80 11.20 6.91 -5.92
N LEU A 81 11.51 5.70 -6.40
CA LEU A 81 10.66 4.53 -6.21
C LEU A 81 10.41 4.23 -4.73
N ARG A 82 11.46 4.21 -3.89
CA ARG A 82 11.33 3.94 -2.45
C ARG A 82 10.52 5.02 -1.74
N ALA A 83 10.76 6.30 -2.05
CA ALA A 83 9.97 7.40 -1.50
C ALA A 83 8.47 7.27 -1.84
N GLY A 84 8.14 6.90 -3.09
CA GLY A 84 6.78 6.61 -3.51
C GLY A 84 6.15 5.45 -2.74
N VAL A 85 6.89 4.37 -2.52
CA VAL A 85 6.42 3.23 -1.72
C VAL A 85 6.15 3.65 -0.28
N TYR A 86 7.04 4.39 0.38
CA TYR A 86 6.81 4.89 1.73
C TYR A 86 5.60 5.82 1.82
N ALA A 87 5.43 6.73 0.86
CA ALA A 87 4.25 7.60 0.82
C ALA A 87 2.95 6.80 0.69
N LEU A 88 2.95 5.73 -0.13
CA LEU A 88 1.82 4.81 -0.23
C LEU A 88 1.59 4.03 1.07
N ILE A 89 2.64 3.61 1.80
CA ILE A 89 2.48 2.95 3.09
C ILE A 89 1.87 3.93 4.11
N VAL A 90 2.31 5.18 4.14
CA VAL A 90 1.72 6.20 5.03
C VAL A 90 0.24 6.41 4.71
N LEU A 91 -0.11 6.57 3.43
CA LEU A 91 -1.50 6.69 3.00
C LEU A 91 -2.33 5.45 3.40
N TYR A 92 -1.78 4.26 3.18
CA TYR A 92 -2.38 2.99 3.54
C TYR A 92 -2.64 2.88 5.05
N VAL A 93 -1.67 3.25 5.87
CA VAL A 93 -1.76 3.18 7.34
C VAL A 93 -2.79 4.17 7.88
N LEU A 94 -2.86 5.38 7.32
CA LEU A 94 -3.82 6.41 7.72
C LEU A 94 -5.23 6.06 7.23
N ALA A 95 -5.44 5.99 5.93
CA ALA A 95 -6.78 5.77 5.36
C ALA A 95 -7.25 4.32 5.56
N GLY A 96 -6.43 3.34 5.22
CA GLY A 96 -6.76 1.93 5.36
C GLY A 96 -6.93 1.52 6.83
N GLY A 97 -6.10 2.05 7.73
CA GLY A 97 -6.20 1.80 9.18
C GLY A 97 -7.51 2.31 9.76
N MET A 98 -7.89 3.55 9.42
CA MET A 98 -9.17 4.13 9.82
C MET A 98 -10.35 3.30 9.29
N LEU A 99 -10.36 2.99 8.00
CA LEU A 99 -11.44 2.23 7.38
C LEU A 99 -11.55 0.81 7.94
N THR A 100 -10.42 0.13 8.17
CA THR A 100 -10.41 -1.23 8.73
C THR A 100 -10.99 -1.24 10.13
N SER A 101 -10.60 -0.32 11.01
CA SER A 101 -11.12 -0.26 12.38
C SER A 101 -12.62 0.08 12.41
N VAL A 102 -13.07 1.05 11.60
CA VAL A 102 -14.47 1.47 11.52
C VAL A 102 -15.34 0.32 10.98
N PHE A 103 -14.93 -0.32 9.89
CA PHE A 103 -15.73 -1.41 9.31
C PHE A 103 -15.76 -2.65 10.20
N THR A 104 -14.67 -2.95 10.90
CA THR A 104 -14.64 -4.02 11.89
C THR A 104 -15.63 -3.74 13.02
N GLY A 105 -15.59 -2.54 13.57
CA GLY A 105 -16.49 -2.14 14.62
C GLY A 105 -17.95 -2.19 14.20
N ASN A 106 -18.29 -1.65 13.04
CA ASN A 106 -19.65 -1.72 12.50
C ASN A 106 -20.13 -3.16 12.35
N THR A 107 -19.29 -4.04 11.80
CA THR A 107 -19.62 -5.46 11.63
C THR A 107 -19.81 -6.17 12.96
N LEU A 108 -18.99 -5.86 13.97
CA LEU A 108 -19.16 -6.43 15.31
C LEU A 108 -20.46 -5.98 15.96
N CYS A 109 -20.81 -4.69 15.85
CA CYS A 109 -22.07 -4.15 16.38
C CYS A 109 -23.29 -4.73 15.66
N GLU A 110 -23.28 -4.74 14.32
CA GLU A 110 -24.38 -5.29 13.50
C GLU A 110 -24.66 -6.77 13.80
N ASN A 111 -23.62 -7.54 14.14
CA ASN A 111 -23.73 -8.96 14.49
C ASN A 111 -23.91 -9.23 16.00
N GLY A 112 -24.10 -8.21 16.83
CA GLY A 112 -24.23 -8.36 18.29
C GLY A 112 -22.99 -8.93 18.98
N ARG A 113 -21.80 -8.81 18.38
CA ARG A 113 -20.54 -9.41 18.87
C ARG A 113 -19.71 -8.48 19.75
N GLY A 114 -20.26 -7.34 20.18
CA GLY A 114 -19.62 -6.40 21.10
C GLY A 114 -19.27 -5.06 20.47
N ASP A 115 -18.49 -4.28 21.22
CA ASP A 115 -18.22 -2.89 20.92
C ASP A 115 -17.20 -2.65 19.82
N LEU A 116 -17.24 -1.42 19.29
CA LEU A 116 -16.22 -0.86 18.39
C LEU A 116 -14.84 -0.97 19.04
N ALA A 117 -13.86 -1.37 18.24
CA ALA A 117 -12.45 -1.30 18.68
C ALA A 117 -12.10 0.17 18.97
N PRO A 118 -11.71 0.52 20.21
CA PRO A 118 -11.46 1.91 20.55
C PRO A 118 -10.28 2.45 19.74
N PHE A 119 -10.48 3.62 19.11
CA PHE A 119 -9.40 4.37 18.49
C PHE A 119 -8.49 4.91 19.61
N VAL A 120 -7.19 4.65 19.51
CA VAL A 120 -6.19 5.12 20.47
C VAL A 120 -5.24 6.06 19.75
N PHE A 121 -5.52 7.35 19.84
CA PHE A 121 -4.77 8.39 19.13
C PHE A 121 -3.25 8.28 19.35
N ALA A 122 -2.81 8.08 20.59
CA ALA A 122 -1.38 7.98 20.91
C ALA A 122 -0.69 6.81 20.19
N LEU A 123 -1.37 5.63 20.13
CA LEU A 123 -0.83 4.46 19.43
C LEU A 123 -0.81 4.67 17.92
N ASP A 124 -1.87 5.23 17.36
CA ASP A 124 -1.96 5.51 15.93
C ASP A 124 -0.94 6.56 15.49
N ALA A 125 -0.77 7.62 16.28
CA ALA A 125 0.25 8.65 16.04
C ALA A 125 1.67 8.07 16.16
N ALA A 126 1.95 7.26 17.18
CA ALA A 126 3.25 6.61 17.36
C ALA A 126 3.57 5.67 16.20
N ALA A 127 2.60 4.90 15.71
CA ALA A 127 2.78 4.00 14.58
C ALA A 127 3.10 4.76 13.27
N VAL A 128 2.42 5.89 13.02
CA VAL A 128 2.71 6.74 11.87
C VAL A 128 4.07 7.42 12.02
N ALA A 129 4.40 7.93 13.21
CA ALA A 129 5.71 8.56 13.49
C ALA A 129 6.87 7.58 13.29
N ALA A 130 6.74 6.34 13.78
CA ALA A 130 7.73 5.29 13.56
C ALA A 130 7.92 4.96 12.07
N LEU A 131 6.83 4.93 11.29
CA LEU A 131 6.89 4.72 9.85
C LEU A 131 7.60 5.89 9.14
N VAL A 132 7.28 7.12 9.49
CA VAL A 132 7.95 8.31 8.94
C VAL A 132 9.44 8.31 9.30
N LEU A 133 9.79 7.92 10.52
CA LEU A 133 11.19 7.76 10.95
C LEU A 133 11.89 6.67 10.13
N LEU A 134 11.28 5.51 9.95
CA LEU A 134 11.82 4.44 9.10
C LEU A 134 12.09 4.94 7.67
N ALA A 135 11.13 5.65 7.08
CA ALA A 135 11.28 6.24 5.74
C ALA A 135 12.43 7.25 5.69
N ALA A 136 12.54 8.12 6.67
CA ALA A 136 13.62 9.12 6.78
C ALA A 136 15.00 8.45 6.91
N LEU A 137 15.13 7.42 7.74
CA LEU A 137 16.37 6.66 7.92
C LEU A 137 16.76 5.91 6.64
N ASP A 138 15.79 5.29 5.96
CA ASP A 138 16.08 4.52 4.75
C ASP A 138 16.45 5.42 3.56
N LEU A 139 15.69 6.46 3.31
CA LEU A 139 15.96 7.43 2.25
C LEU A 139 17.21 8.26 2.52
N GLY A 140 17.51 8.53 3.79
CA GLY A 140 18.72 9.25 4.23
C GLY A 140 19.99 8.39 4.25
N GLY A 141 19.91 7.10 3.89
CA GLY A 141 21.07 6.22 3.84
C GLY A 141 21.66 5.88 5.22
N ALA A 142 20.84 5.88 6.27
CA ALA A 142 21.28 5.54 7.62
C ALA A 142 21.87 4.12 7.70
N PRO A 143 22.72 3.82 8.71
CA PRO A 143 23.27 2.49 8.93
C PRO A 143 22.19 1.41 9.05
N ALA A 144 22.46 0.21 8.54
CA ALA A 144 21.50 -0.91 8.50
C ALA A 144 20.87 -1.24 9.86
N GLY A 145 21.66 -1.16 10.94
CA GLY A 145 21.15 -1.41 12.30
C GLY A 145 20.00 -0.47 12.69
N TRP A 146 20.10 0.81 12.37
CA TRP A 146 19.04 1.79 12.66
C TRP A 146 17.79 1.56 11.81
N LYS A 147 17.97 1.28 10.53
CA LYS A 147 16.85 0.95 9.62
C LYS A 147 16.13 -0.32 10.06
N GLY A 148 16.89 -1.36 10.39
CA GLY A 148 16.34 -2.62 10.88
C GLY A 148 15.60 -2.48 12.21
N ALA A 149 16.16 -1.74 13.17
CA ALA A 149 15.51 -1.44 14.45
C ALA A 149 14.20 -0.66 14.25
N ALA A 150 14.22 0.39 13.41
CA ALA A 150 13.02 1.16 13.09
C ALA A 150 11.94 0.30 12.43
N ALA A 151 12.31 -0.62 11.54
CA ALA A 151 11.37 -1.57 10.91
C ALA A 151 10.76 -2.52 11.96
N LEU A 152 11.52 -3.01 12.95
CA LEU A 152 10.97 -3.79 14.07
C LEU A 152 10.00 -2.97 14.93
N VAL A 153 10.33 -1.72 15.23
CA VAL A 153 9.41 -0.82 15.96
C VAL A 153 8.11 -0.63 15.17
N CYS A 154 8.18 -0.44 13.84
CA CYS A 154 6.99 -0.39 12.99
C CYS A 154 6.19 -1.70 13.09
N ALA A 155 6.83 -2.87 12.99
CA ALA A 155 6.15 -4.16 13.10
C ALA A 155 5.43 -4.31 14.45
N LEU A 156 6.07 -3.92 15.55
CA LEU A 156 5.49 -4.00 16.90
C LEU A 156 4.29 -3.06 17.08
N LEU A 157 4.43 -1.78 16.71
CA LEU A 157 3.35 -0.80 16.87
C LEU A 157 2.14 -1.11 15.97
N HIS A 158 2.39 -1.46 14.71
CA HIS A 158 1.31 -1.86 13.82
C HIS A 158 0.71 -3.22 14.19
N GLY A 159 1.52 -4.16 14.69
CA GLY A 159 1.06 -5.44 15.23
C GLY A 159 0.09 -5.23 16.40
N TRP A 160 0.47 -4.35 17.33
CA TRP A 160 -0.40 -3.98 18.46
C TRP A 160 -1.73 -3.38 18.00
N ARG A 161 -1.72 -2.48 16.99
CA ARG A 161 -2.95 -1.93 16.37
C ARG A 161 -3.83 -3.04 15.81
N VAL A 162 -3.27 -3.95 15.02
CA VAL A 162 -4.01 -5.05 14.37
C VAL A 162 -4.63 -5.99 15.40
N VAL A 163 -3.90 -6.34 16.46
CA VAL A 163 -4.43 -7.15 17.56
C VAL A 163 -5.63 -6.46 18.24
N ARG A 164 -5.55 -5.16 18.49
CA ARG A 164 -6.65 -4.39 19.11
C ARG A 164 -7.92 -4.37 18.25
N TRP A 165 -7.81 -4.41 16.94
CA TRP A 165 -8.97 -4.44 16.03
C TRP A 165 -9.72 -5.77 16.03
N LYS A 166 -9.18 -6.82 16.68
CA LYS A 166 -9.82 -8.14 16.84
C LYS A 166 -10.33 -8.73 15.51
N GLY A 167 -9.54 -8.63 14.44
CA GLY A 167 -9.91 -9.05 13.09
C GLY A 167 -10.39 -10.50 12.98
N TRP A 168 -9.93 -11.39 13.88
CA TRP A 168 -10.39 -12.78 13.96
C TRP A 168 -11.88 -12.93 14.28
N ARG A 169 -12.52 -11.91 14.89
CA ARG A 169 -13.94 -11.91 15.21
C ARG A 169 -14.86 -11.57 14.03
N VAL A 170 -14.29 -11.15 12.92
CA VAL A 170 -14.98 -10.81 11.68
C VAL A 170 -14.54 -11.69 10.50
N SER A 171 -14.02 -12.89 10.77
CA SER A 171 -13.58 -13.86 9.76
C SER A 171 -14.72 -14.35 8.86
N ASP A 172 -15.95 -14.28 9.33
CA ASP A 172 -17.19 -14.56 8.59
C ASP A 172 -17.66 -13.39 7.71
N ALA A 173 -17.01 -12.22 7.79
CA ALA A 173 -17.27 -11.05 6.95
C ALA A 173 -16.10 -10.81 5.96
N PRO A 174 -16.08 -11.51 4.81
CA PRO A 174 -14.90 -11.56 3.93
C PRO A 174 -14.40 -10.19 3.45
N LEU A 175 -15.31 -9.23 3.24
CA LEU A 175 -14.95 -7.86 2.82
C LEU A 175 -14.13 -7.11 3.86
N VAL A 176 -14.39 -7.35 5.15
CA VAL A 176 -13.66 -6.74 6.25
C VAL A 176 -12.43 -7.57 6.59
N PHE A 177 -12.58 -8.90 6.60
CA PHE A 177 -11.48 -9.81 6.90
C PHE A 177 -10.30 -9.66 5.92
N THR A 178 -10.57 -9.45 4.63
CA THR A 178 -9.52 -9.19 3.62
C THR A 178 -8.68 -7.95 3.94
N MET A 179 -9.27 -6.93 4.57
CA MET A 179 -8.53 -5.74 5.00
C MET A 179 -7.56 -6.08 6.14
N HIS A 180 -7.96 -6.94 7.08
CA HIS A 180 -7.06 -7.46 8.13
C HIS A 180 -5.92 -8.30 7.53
N LEU A 181 -6.19 -9.14 6.53
CA LEU A 181 -5.13 -9.87 5.81
C LEU A 181 -4.16 -8.90 5.13
N GLY A 182 -4.65 -7.78 4.59
CA GLY A 182 -3.79 -6.71 4.08
C GLY A 182 -2.84 -6.16 5.15
N PHE A 183 -3.32 -5.91 6.36
CA PHE A 183 -2.46 -5.46 7.47
C PHE A 183 -1.49 -6.53 7.96
N LEU A 184 -1.85 -7.82 7.93
CA LEU A 184 -0.90 -8.90 8.23
C LEU A 184 0.26 -8.92 7.21
N TRP A 185 -0.03 -8.71 5.93
CA TRP A 185 1.02 -8.55 4.91
C TRP A 185 1.88 -7.30 5.12
N LEU A 186 1.33 -6.21 5.67
CA LEU A 186 2.12 -5.04 6.06
C LEU A 186 3.10 -5.38 7.19
N LEU A 187 2.65 -6.16 8.19
CA LEU A 187 3.55 -6.64 9.26
C LEU A 187 4.66 -7.53 8.68
N CYS A 188 4.32 -8.44 7.77
CA CYS A 188 5.32 -9.23 7.05
C CYS A 188 6.32 -8.33 6.30
N ALA A 189 5.87 -7.24 5.66
CA ALA A 189 6.76 -6.31 4.97
C ALA A 189 7.75 -5.64 5.93
N PHE A 190 7.31 -5.18 7.10
CA PHE A 190 8.22 -4.60 8.10
C PHE A 190 9.21 -5.63 8.66
N LEU A 191 8.77 -6.86 8.93
CA LEU A 191 9.66 -7.93 9.39
C LEU A 191 10.69 -8.32 8.32
N LEU A 192 10.29 -8.37 7.04
CA LEU A 192 11.21 -8.63 5.93
C LEU A 192 12.20 -7.48 5.74
N LYS A 193 11.76 -6.21 5.90
CA LYS A 193 12.68 -5.06 5.90
C LYS A 193 13.71 -5.19 7.03
N ALA A 194 13.27 -5.49 8.23
CA ALA A 194 14.17 -5.71 9.36
C ALA A 194 15.15 -6.86 9.10
N ALA A 195 14.68 -8.00 8.58
CA ALA A 195 15.52 -9.13 8.25
C ALA A 195 16.55 -8.79 7.16
N ALA A 196 16.13 -8.08 6.09
CA ALA A 196 17.05 -7.64 5.04
C ALA A 196 18.17 -6.75 5.60
N GLU A 197 17.83 -5.78 6.45
CA GLU A 197 18.80 -4.84 7.00
C GLU A 197 19.72 -5.46 8.08
N LEU A 198 19.18 -6.32 8.94
CA LEU A 198 19.92 -6.83 10.09
C LEU A 198 20.73 -8.09 9.77
N THR A 199 20.27 -8.91 8.84
CA THR A 199 20.88 -10.21 8.55
C THR A 199 21.50 -10.32 7.15
N GLY A 200 21.02 -9.52 6.19
CA GLY A 200 21.39 -9.64 4.78
C GLY A 200 20.89 -10.91 4.09
N LEU A 201 20.16 -11.79 4.78
CA LEU A 201 19.71 -13.09 4.26
C LEU A 201 18.50 -12.96 3.32
N VAL A 202 17.80 -11.82 3.37
CA VAL A 202 16.59 -11.57 2.58
C VAL A 202 16.86 -10.43 1.61
N PRO A 203 16.50 -10.57 0.32
CA PRO A 203 16.65 -9.48 -0.64
C PRO A 203 15.83 -8.25 -0.22
N GLU A 204 16.41 -7.05 -0.42
CA GLU A 204 15.71 -5.80 -0.08
C GLU A 204 14.36 -5.64 -0.78
N SER A 205 14.23 -6.16 -2.01
CA SER A 205 12.98 -6.12 -2.76
C SER A 205 11.83 -6.93 -2.13
N ALA A 206 12.13 -7.87 -1.21
CA ALA A 206 11.12 -8.75 -0.61
C ALA A 206 10.06 -7.96 0.18
N TRP A 207 10.48 -6.96 0.98
CA TRP A 207 9.54 -6.14 1.75
C TRP A 207 8.64 -5.28 0.85
N ILE A 208 9.19 -4.77 -0.27
CA ILE A 208 8.41 -4.00 -1.25
C ILE A 208 7.32 -4.88 -1.87
N HIS A 209 7.65 -6.13 -2.23
CA HIS A 209 6.66 -7.06 -2.77
C HIS A 209 5.63 -7.53 -1.73
N ALA A 210 6.02 -7.74 -0.50
CA ALA A 210 5.09 -8.04 0.58
C ALA A 210 4.08 -6.91 0.78
N PHE A 211 4.53 -5.66 0.72
CA PHE A 211 3.63 -4.51 0.78
C PHE A 211 2.79 -4.37 -0.48
N THR A 212 3.39 -4.26 -1.67
CA THR A 212 2.66 -3.89 -2.90
C THR A 212 1.72 -4.99 -3.37
N VAL A 213 2.18 -6.23 -3.44
CA VAL A 213 1.38 -7.38 -3.91
C VAL A 213 0.51 -7.95 -2.80
N GLY A 214 1.08 -8.11 -1.61
CA GLY A 214 0.36 -8.65 -0.45
C GLY A 214 -0.56 -7.62 0.19
N SER A 215 0.00 -6.65 0.88
CA SER A 215 -0.74 -5.70 1.71
C SER A 215 -1.70 -4.81 0.89
N LEU A 216 -1.15 -4.00 0.01
CA LEU A 216 -1.94 -3.07 -0.82
C LEU A 216 -2.91 -3.83 -1.73
N GLY A 217 -2.45 -4.94 -2.34
CA GLY A 217 -3.29 -5.76 -3.20
C GLY A 217 -4.51 -6.34 -2.49
N MET A 218 -4.36 -6.89 -1.28
CA MET A 218 -5.49 -7.42 -0.49
C MET A 218 -6.45 -6.32 -0.04
N MET A 219 -5.90 -5.21 0.47
CA MET A 219 -6.71 -4.06 0.90
C MET A 219 -7.53 -3.49 -0.26
N MET A 220 -6.91 -3.23 -1.40
CA MET A 220 -7.58 -2.65 -2.57
C MET A 220 -8.70 -3.57 -3.07
N LEU A 221 -8.47 -4.88 -3.11
CA LEU A 221 -9.50 -5.82 -3.54
C LEU A 221 -10.71 -5.82 -2.59
N GLY A 222 -10.49 -5.91 -1.28
CA GLY A 222 -11.56 -5.86 -0.28
C GLY A 222 -12.30 -4.52 -0.28
N LEU A 223 -11.55 -3.41 -0.26
CA LEU A 223 -12.11 -2.08 -0.19
C LEU A 223 -12.89 -1.70 -1.47
N MET A 224 -12.32 -1.93 -2.67
CA MET A 224 -12.99 -1.61 -3.93
C MET A 224 -14.26 -2.44 -4.11
N THR A 225 -14.23 -3.72 -3.77
CA THR A 225 -15.44 -4.55 -3.78
C THR A 225 -16.52 -3.97 -2.88
N ARG A 226 -16.17 -3.59 -1.64
CA ARG A 226 -17.10 -3.01 -0.69
C ARG A 226 -17.68 -1.67 -1.20
N VAL A 227 -16.83 -0.80 -1.73
CA VAL A 227 -17.22 0.50 -2.29
C VAL A 227 -18.18 0.31 -3.46
N VAL A 228 -17.87 -0.56 -4.41
CA VAL A 228 -18.72 -0.84 -5.57
C VAL A 228 -20.09 -1.37 -5.11
N LEU A 229 -20.13 -2.38 -4.24
CA LEU A 229 -21.39 -2.94 -3.75
C LEU A 229 -22.24 -1.88 -3.04
N ARG A 230 -21.61 -1.05 -2.18
CA ARG A 230 -22.32 -0.01 -1.43
C ARG A 230 -22.89 1.09 -2.33
N HIS A 231 -22.09 1.58 -3.28
CA HIS A 231 -22.51 2.67 -4.19
C HIS A 231 -23.50 2.20 -5.27
N THR A 232 -23.57 0.90 -5.56
CA THR A 232 -24.57 0.34 -6.49
C THR A 232 -25.83 -0.15 -5.77
N GLY A 233 -25.97 0.08 -4.46
CA GLY A 233 -27.12 -0.35 -3.68
C GLY A 233 -27.23 -1.89 -3.52
N ARG A 234 -26.18 -2.62 -3.81
CA ARG A 234 -26.16 -4.08 -3.68
C ARG A 234 -25.87 -4.51 -2.24
N PRO A 235 -26.40 -5.66 -1.79
CA PRO A 235 -26.07 -6.19 -0.48
C PRO A 235 -24.57 -6.49 -0.37
N LEU A 236 -24.00 -6.28 0.83
CA LEU A 236 -22.58 -6.53 1.11
C LEU A 236 -22.29 -8.05 1.27
N VAL A 237 -22.82 -8.83 0.34
CA VAL A 237 -22.62 -10.28 0.27
C VAL A 237 -21.62 -10.60 -0.82
N VAL A 238 -20.62 -11.42 -0.48
CA VAL A 238 -19.53 -11.79 -1.39
C VAL A 238 -19.90 -13.08 -2.11
N PRO A 239 -20.03 -13.06 -3.45
CA PRO A 239 -20.21 -14.27 -4.23
C PRO A 239 -19.02 -15.24 -4.06
N ARG A 240 -19.25 -16.55 -4.23
CA ARG A 240 -18.20 -17.57 -4.15
C ARG A 240 -17.03 -17.30 -5.11
N ALA A 241 -17.31 -16.78 -6.29
CA ALA A 241 -16.28 -16.39 -7.25
C ALA A 241 -15.32 -15.33 -6.68
N MET A 242 -15.82 -14.36 -5.94
CA MET A 242 -14.98 -13.36 -5.25
C MET A 242 -14.17 -13.95 -4.10
N LEU A 243 -14.69 -14.92 -3.37
CA LEU A 243 -13.90 -15.63 -2.34
C LEU A 243 -12.72 -16.35 -2.96
N THR A 244 -12.93 -17.00 -4.11
CA THR A 244 -11.83 -17.63 -4.85
C THR A 244 -10.82 -16.59 -5.37
N ALA A 245 -11.29 -15.41 -5.80
CA ALA A 245 -10.42 -14.30 -6.19
C ALA A 245 -9.54 -13.83 -5.02
N TYR A 246 -10.09 -13.70 -3.81
CA TYR A 246 -9.33 -13.35 -2.61
C TYR A 246 -8.27 -14.40 -2.27
N ALA A 247 -8.62 -15.69 -2.31
CA ALA A 247 -7.68 -16.78 -2.07
C ALA A 247 -6.56 -16.82 -3.13
N ARG A 248 -6.89 -16.62 -4.41
CA ARG A 248 -5.91 -16.53 -5.50
C ARG A 248 -4.96 -15.34 -5.32
N LYS A 249 -5.50 -14.18 -4.91
CA LYS A 249 -4.70 -12.98 -4.63
C LYS A 249 -3.69 -13.22 -3.50
N PHE A 250 -4.16 -13.82 -2.40
CA PHE A 250 -3.28 -14.21 -1.28
C PHE A 250 -2.20 -15.19 -1.73
N GLY A 251 -2.57 -16.23 -2.46
CA GLY A 251 -1.62 -17.22 -3.02
C GLY A 251 -0.63 -16.59 -4.02
N ALA A 252 -1.06 -15.59 -4.81
CA ALA A 252 -0.19 -14.86 -5.72
C ALA A 252 0.86 -14.02 -4.95
N ALA A 253 0.45 -13.36 -3.87
CA ALA A 253 1.36 -12.62 -2.99
C ALA A 253 2.40 -13.55 -2.37
N LEU A 254 1.99 -14.72 -1.87
CA LEU A 254 2.89 -15.71 -1.31
C LEU A 254 3.89 -16.24 -2.36
N ARG A 255 3.41 -16.62 -3.56
CA ARG A 255 4.29 -17.06 -4.66
C ARG A 255 5.27 -15.96 -5.08
N ARG A 256 4.82 -14.72 -5.16
CA ARG A 256 5.71 -13.59 -5.48
C ARG A 256 6.81 -13.43 -4.44
N LEU A 257 6.47 -13.52 -3.16
CA LEU A 257 7.43 -13.42 -2.08
C LEU A 257 8.42 -14.58 -2.10
N THR A 258 7.96 -15.82 -2.22
CA THR A 258 8.85 -17.00 -2.30
C THR A 258 9.77 -16.93 -3.52
N ALA A 259 9.26 -16.52 -4.68
CA ALA A 259 10.08 -16.32 -5.88
C ALA A 259 11.17 -15.27 -5.66
N THR A 260 10.87 -14.21 -4.93
CA THR A 260 11.84 -13.14 -4.61
C THR A 260 12.90 -13.63 -3.62
N VAL A 261 12.50 -14.32 -2.56
CA VAL A 261 13.42 -14.79 -1.50
C VAL A 261 14.33 -15.90 -1.99
N HIS A 262 13.83 -16.81 -2.81
CA HIS A 262 14.62 -17.95 -3.30
C HIS A 262 15.32 -17.70 -4.64
N GLY A 263 15.20 -16.49 -5.21
CA GLY A 263 15.80 -16.18 -6.52
C GLY A 263 15.21 -17.00 -7.66
N LEU A 264 13.97 -17.49 -7.53
CA LEU A 264 13.31 -18.30 -8.55
C LEU A 264 13.12 -17.48 -9.82
N GLY A 265 13.34 -18.11 -10.97
CA GLY A 265 13.38 -17.47 -12.27
C GLY A 265 12.09 -16.76 -12.71
N ASN A 266 12.18 -16.04 -13.82
CA ASN A 266 11.12 -15.17 -14.35
C ASN A 266 9.76 -15.85 -14.56
N TRP A 267 9.72 -17.17 -14.79
CA TRP A 267 8.47 -17.93 -14.93
C TRP A 267 7.62 -17.93 -13.66
N ALA A 268 8.23 -18.05 -12.48
CA ALA A 268 7.51 -18.02 -11.21
C ALA A 268 6.90 -16.63 -10.95
N ILE A 269 7.61 -15.57 -11.37
CA ILE A 269 7.16 -14.20 -11.33
C ILE A 269 5.99 -13.98 -12.30
N ALA A 270 6.09 -14.51 -13.53
CA ALA A 270 5.03 -14.43 -14.52
C ALA A 270 3.74 -15.13 -14.04
N LEU A 271 3.84 -16.34 -13.48
CA LEU A 271 2.72 -17.05 -12.88
C LEU A 271 2.08 -16.29 -11.71
N ALA A 272 2.90 -15.68 -10.85
CA ALA A 272 2.41 -14.84 -9.75
C ALA A 272 1.66 -13.61 -10.29
N THR A 273 2.15 -12.99 -11.36
CA THR A 273 1.52 -11.83 -12.01
C THR A 273 0.20 -12.20 -12.64
N VAL A 274 0.12 -13.27 -13.40
CA VAL A 274 -1.12 -13.78 -13.99
C VAL A 274 -2.16 -14.07 -12.90
N ALA A 275 -1.77 -14.78 -11.83
CA ALA A 275 -2.64 -15.08 -10.71
C ALA A 275 -3.04 -13.82 -9.91
N TRP A 276 -2.26 -12.74 -10.00
CA TRP A 276 -2.57 -11.46 -9.38
C TRP A 276 -3.59 -10.65 -10.20
N VAL A 277 -3.52 -10.69 -11.52
CA VAL A 277 -4.41 -9.93 -12.43
C VAL A 277 -5.77 -10.61 -12.59
N LEU A 278 -5.81 -11.93 -12.73
CA LEU A 278 -7.06 -12.69 -12.95
C LEU A 278 -8.21 -12.36 -11.98
N PRO A 279 -7.98 -12.15 -10.66
CA PRO A 279 -9.05 -11.77 -9.74
C PRO A 279 -9.68 -10.40 -9.99
N ILE A 280 -9.00 -9.53 -10.74
CA ILE A 280 -9.46 -8.16 -11.04
C ILE A 280 -10.39 -8.16 -12.26
N ALA A 281 -10.29 -9.21 -13.11
CA ALA A 281 -11.05 -9.34 -14.35
C ALA A 281 -12.40 -10.07 -14.17
N ILE A 282 -12.73 -10.55 -12.96
CA ILE A 282 -13.99 -11.20 -12.57
C ILE A 282 -14.85 -10.21 -11.75
#